data_950b8665625c2e42e3c4f11e5c1eb70f
#
_entry.id   950b8665625c2e42e3c4f11e5c1eb70f
#
_cell.length_a   1.000
_cell.length_b   1.000
_cell.length_c   1.000
_cell.angle_alpha   90.00
_cell.angle_beta   90.00
_cell.angle_gamma   90.00
#
_symmetry.space_group_name_H-M   'P 1'
#
loop_
_entity.id
_entity.type
_entity.pdbx_description
1 polymer ?
#
loop_
_entity_poly.entity_id
_entity_poly.type
_entity_poly.pdbx_seq_one_letter_code
_entity_poly.pdbx_strand_id
1 'polypeptide(L)'
;MKTLIFHSLETSSAKKLALDLGGEVELRKNHYRIHTKKDFDIENYRLSSDVDLNIFDNNFDYQNIRLMVSDMDSTLITVETIDEVAKEVGLKDEISLITEEAMQGHLDFTESFKKRLSILKGINNSVFESVYKNKVELSPGTEELIYYFKSNQIKTAVVSGGLKFFAEKLQSQLGIENCRANDVQIINESLTGNIIGNVIDAKEKAKYIGE
;
A
#
# COMPACT_ATOMS: atom_id res chain seq x y z
N MET A 1 -14.15 21.89 14.22
CA MET A 1 -13.08 22.43 13.35
C MET A 1 -12.49 21.26 12.58
N LYS A 2 -12.41 21.35 11.26
CA LYS A 2 -11.76 20.35 10.40
C LYS A 2 -10.38 20.85 10.02
N THR A 3 -9.43 19.94 9.87
CA THR A 3 -8.08 20.26 9.37
C THR A 3 -7.86 19.50 8.07
N LEU A 4 -7.64 20.22 6.97
CA LEU A 4 -7.24 19.69 5.68
C LEU A 4 -5.71 19.71 5.59
N ILE A 5 -5.12 18.61 5.13
CA ILE A 5 -3.69 18.54 4.81
C ILE A 5 -3.54 18.71 3.30
N PHE A 6 -2.75 19.69 2.90
CA PHE A 6 -2.40 20.00 1.52
C PHE A 6 -0.94 19.58 1.30
N HIS A 7 -0.73 18.45 0.62
CA HIS A 7 0.57 17.79 0.47
C HIS A 7 1.46 18.45 -0.60
N SER A 8 1.66 19.75 -0.48
CA SER A 8 2.58 20.52 -1.31
C SER A 8 3.11 21.72 -0.55
N LEU A 9 4.21 22.27 -0.99
CA LEU A 9 4.78 23.55 -0.51
C LEU A 9 4.38 24.76 -1.38
N GLU A 10 3.46 24.58 -2.31
CA GLU A 10 2.95 25.66 -3.14
C GLU A 10 1.99 26.59 -2.36
N THR A 11 2.54 27.70 -1.91
CA THR A 11 1.85 28.64 -1.03
C THR A 11 0.61 29.28 -1.65
N SER A 12 0.66 29.59 -2.97
CA SER A 12 -0.46 30.22 -3.70
C SER A 12 -1.70 29.35 -3.70
N SER A 13 -1.55 28.07 -4.04
CA SER A 13 -2.64 27.09 -4.10
C SER A 13 -3.19 26.77 -2.71
N ALA A 14 -2.31 26.63 -1.70
CA ALA A 14 -2.74 26.42 -0.32
C ALA A 14 -3.56 27.60 0.21
N LYS A 15 -3.14 28.85 -0.05
CA LYS A 15 -3.87 30.05 0.34
C LYS A 15 -5.20 30.20 -0.39
N LYS A 16 -5.24 29.89 -1.69
CA LYS A 16 -6.47 29.92 -2.49
C LYS A 16 -7.49 28.94 -1.91
N LEU A 17 -7.05 27.69 -1.65
CA LEU A 17 -7.92 26.67 -1.07
C LEU A 17 -8.41 27.07 0.33
N ALA A 18 -7.56 27.65 1.15
CA ALA A 18 -7.95 28.15 2.47
C ALA A 18 -8.99 29.27 2.38
N LEU A 19 -8.85 30.18 1.41
CA LEU A 19 -9.82 31.25 1.17
C LEU A 19 -11.19 30.67 0.77
N ASP A 20 -11.22 29.70 -0.12
CA ASP A 20 -12.46 29.02 -0.56
C ASP A 20 -13.15 28.29 0.62
N LEU A 21 -12.36 27.74 1.52
CA LEU A 21 -12.84 27.05 2.71
C LEU A 21 -13.10 27.99 3.91
N GLY A 22 -12.84 29.28 3.76
CA GLY A 22 -12.94 30.25 4.88
C GLY A 22 -12.06 29.84 6.06
N GLY A 23 -10.89 29.30 5.77
CA GLY A 23 -9.95 28.72 6.74
C GLY A 23 -8.64 29.48 6.87
N GLU A 24 -7.84 29.07 7.84
CA GLU A 24 -6.49 29.59 8.11
C GLU A 24 -5.44 28.58 7.66
N VAL A 25 -4.31 29.08 7.13
CA VAL A 25 -3.19 28.28 6.63
C VAL A 25 -2.09 28.21 7.66
N GLU A 26 -1.62 27.01 7.96
CA GLU A 26 -0.45 26.75 8.79
C GLU A 26 0.59 25.98 7.97
N LEU A 27 1.80 26.55 7.82
CA LEU A 27 2.92 25.84 7.17
C LEU A 27 3.52 24.81 8.13
N ARG A 28 3.70 23.60 7.64
CA ARG A 28 4.47 22.53 8.28
C ARG A 28 5.74 22.24 7.44
N LYS A 29 6.58 21.34 7.91
CA LYS A 29 7.88 21.04 7.29
C LYS A 29 7.79 20.77 5.77
N ASN A 30 6.78 20.01 5.34
CA ASN A 30 6.63 19.54 3.96
C ASN A 30 5.20 19.60 3.41
N HIS A 31 4.28 20.28 4.11
CA HIS A 31 2.88 20.43 3.72
C HIS A 31 2.24 21.65 4.39
N TYR A 32 1.06 22.02 3.92
CA TYR A 32 0.21 22.99 4.63
C TYR A 32 -0.94 22.29 5.34
N ARG A 33 -1.32 22.83 6.50
CA ARG A 33 -2.59 22.54 7.17
C ARG A 33 -3.54 23.71 6.97
N ILE A 34 -4.79 23.40 6.62
CA ILE A 34 -5.85 24.39 6.46
C ILE A 34 -6.91 24.09 7.52
N HIS A 35 -7.06 24.98 8.48
CA HIS A 35 -8.01 24.86 9.58
C HIS A 35 -9.29 25.60 9.22
N THR A 36 -10.44 24.89 9.16
CA THR A 36 -11.73 25.49 8.80
C THR A 36 -12.86 25.03 9.71
N LYS A 37 -13.86 25.88 9.87
CA LYS A 37 -15.14 25.55 10.51
C LYS A 37 -16.22 25.18 9.47
N LYS A 38 -15.97 25.49 8.20
CA LYS A 38 -16.89 25.18 7.09
C LYS A 38 -16.96 23.67 6.90
N ASP A 39 -18.16 23.20 6.66
CA ASP A 39 -18.35 21.83 6.19
C ASP A 39 -18.09 21.75 4.70
N PHE A 40 -17.40 20.71 4.24
CA PHE A 40 -17.02 20.52 2.86
C PHE A 40 -16.86 19.03 2.56
N ASP A 41 -17.11 18.69 1.30
CA ASP A 41 -16.81 17.38 0.75
C ASP A 41 -15.40 17.40 0.13
N ILE A 42 -14.48 16.62 0.71
CA ILE A 42 -13.09 16.56 0.25
C ILE A 42 -12.96 15.99 -1.17
N GLU A 43 -13.86 15.10 -1.59
CA GLU A 43 -13.78 14.46 -2.90
C GLU A 43 -13.93 15.49 -4.03
N ASN A 44 -14.78 16.49 -3.85
CA ASN A 44 -14.92 17.59 -4.81
C ASN A 44 -13.61 18.38 -4.99
N TYR A 45 -12.82 18.52 -3.92
CA TYR A 45 -11.54 19.21 -3.98
C TYR A 45 -10.45 18.30 -4.54
N ARG A 46 -10.45 17.01 -4.22
CA ARG A 46 -9.51 16.02 -4.78
C ARG A 46 -9.61 15.91 -6.28
N LEU A 47 -10.84 15.87 -6.83
CA LEU A 47 -11.10 15.77 -8.27
C LEU A 47 -10.63 17.00 -9.06
N SER A 48 -10.51 18.16 -8.40
CA SER A 48 -10.09 19.42 -9.01
C SER A 48 -8.67 19.85 -8.65
N SER A 49 -7.93 19.04 -7.92
CA SER A 49 -6.60 19.36 -7.41
C SER A 49 -5.54 18.45 -8.03
N ASP A 50 -4.41 19.04 -8.43
CA ASP A 50 -3.19 18.30 -8.81
C ASP A 50 -2.32 17.92 -7.60
N VAL A 51 -2.81 18.17 -6.38
CA VAL A 51 -2.11 17.93 -5.13
C VAL A 51 -2.95 17.00 -4.25
N ASP A 52 -2.29 16.06 -3.59
CA ASP A 52 -2.92 15.18 -2.63
C ASP A 52 -3.51 15.93 -1.45
N LEU A 53 -4.76 15.61 -1.12
CA LEU A 53 -5.53 16.22 -0.04
C LEU A 53 -6.03 15.16 0.93
N ASN A 54 -5.82 15.39 2.24
CA ASN A 54 -6.34 14.53 3.29
C ASN A 54 -7.02 15.35 4.38
N ILE A 55 -8.02 14.75 5.04
CA ILE A 55 -8.60 15.31 6.26
C ILE A 55 -7.88 14.71 7.45
N PHE A 56 -7.41 15.57 8.34
CA PHE A 56 -6.92 15.17 9.65
C PHE A 56 -8.07 15.28 10.66
N ASP A 57 -8.42 14.17 11.30
CA ASP A 57 -9.39 14.18 12.39
C ASP A 57 -8.72 14.73 13.65
N ASN A 58 -9.13 15.93 14.07
CA ASN A 58 -8.59 16.58 15.26
C ASN A 58 -8.93 15.82 16.56
N ASN A 59 -9.88 14.90 16.53
CA ASN A 59 -10.21 14.03 17.67
C ASN A 59 -9.40 12.74 17.66
N PHE A 60 -8.63 12.49 16.61
CA PHE A 60 -7.78 11.29 16.54
C PHE A 60 -6.65 11.40 17.56
N ASP A 61 -6.66 10.47 18.51
CA ASP A 61 -5.64 10.40 19.56
C ASP A 61 -4.44 9.57 19.08
N TYR A 62 -3.50 10.22 18.43
CA TYR A 62 -2.27 9.60 17.95
C TYR A 62 -1.37 9.06 19.08
N GLN A 63 -1.54 9.52 20.33
CA GLN A 63 -0.77 9.02 21.48
C GLN A 63 -1.26 7.65 21.95
N ASN A 64 -2.48 7.28 21.59
CA ASN A 64 -3.07 5.97 21.90
C ASN A 64 -2.98 4.94 20.77
N ILE A 65 -2.24 5.22 19.71
CA ILE A 65 -1.94 4.21 18.69
C ILE A 65 -1.12 3.09 19.35
N ARG A 66 -1.51 1.83 19.11
CA ARG A 66 -0.83 0.64 19.62
C ARG A 66 -0.37 -0.29 18.51
N LEU A 67 -0.98 -0.18 17.35
CA LEU A 67 -0.72 -1.03 16.18
C LEU A 67 -0.79 -0.18 14.92
N MET A 68 0.19 -0.35 14.04
CA MET A 68 0.17 0.09 12.65
C MET A 68 0.12 -1.14 11.76
N VAL A 69 -0.85 -1.18 10.87
CA VAL A 69 -0.97 -2.22 9.83
C VAL A 69 -0.89 -1.55 8.47
N SER A 70 -0.01 -2.04 7.62
CA SER A 70 0.15 -1.54 6.26
C SER A 70 -0.09 -2.63 5.23
N ASP A 71 -0.58 -2.25 4.07
CA ASP A 71 -0.42 -3.04 2.85
C ASP A 71 1.03 -2.95 2.36
N MET A 72 1.39 -3.76 1.38
CA MET A 72 2.72 -3.85 0.81
C MET A 72 2.80 -3.17 -0.55
N ASP A 73 2.20 -3.81 -1.55
CA ASP A 73 2.27 -3.39 -2.96
C ASP A 73 1.64 -2.00 -3.13
N SER A 74 2.27 -1.12 -3.89
CA SER A 74 1.85 0.27 -4.12
C SER A 74 1.57 1.07 -2.83
N THR A 75 2.11 0.60 -1.69
CA THR A 75 1.94 1.23 -0.37
C THR A 75 3.28 1.39 0.35
N LEU A 76 3.87 0.33 0.93
CA LEU A 76 5.23 0.36 1.50
C LEU A 76 6.30 0.36 0.41
N ILE A 77 5.98 -0.20 -0.74
CA ILE A 77 6.80 -0.21 -1.95
C ILE A 77 6.04 0.39 -3.13
N THR A 78 6.79 0.86 -4.13
CA THR A 78 6.24 1.60 -5.27
C THR A 78 5.67 0.73 -6.40
N VAL A 79 5.79 -0.60 -6.30
CA VAL A 79 5.45 -1.55 -7.38
C VAL A 79 4.43 -2.59 -6.94
N GLU A 80 3.80 -3.23 -7.92
CA GLU A 80 3.00 -4.45 -7.77
C GLU A 80 3.91 -5.66 -8.01
N THR A 81 4.23 -6.42 -6.96
CA THR A 81 5.28 -7.46 -7.01
C THR A 81 4.99 -8.58 -7.99
N ILE A 82 3.73 -9.03 -8.11
CA ILE A 82 3.36 -10.09 -9.06
C ILE A 82 3.50 -9.61 -10.52
N ASP A 83 3.23 -8.33 -10.77
CA ASP A 83 3.36 -7.75 -12.11
C ASP A 83 4.83 -7.59 -12.50
N GLU A 84 5.70 -7.22 -11.54
CA GLU A 84 7.14 -7.15 -11.80
C GLU A 84 7.75 -8.54 -12.02
N VAL A 85 7.28 -9.58 -11.30
CA VAL A 85 7.65 -10.98 -11.57
C VAL A 85 7.24 -11.37 -13.00
N ALA A 86 6.02 -11.05 -13.39
CA ALA A 86 5.53 -11.33 -14.74
C ALA A 86 6.36 -10.62 -15.83
N LYS A 87 6.70 -9.36 -15.62
CA LYS A 87 7.57 -8.60 -16.55
C LYS A 87 8.95 -9.25 -16.70
N GLU A 88 9.56 -9.66 -15.59
CA GLU A 88 10.90 -10.25 -15.58
C GLU A 88 10.96 -11.55 -16.39
N VAL A 89 9.86 -12.31 -16.45
CA VAL A 89 9.77 -13.58 -17.18
C VAL A 89 9.04 -13.47 -18.51
N GLY A 90 8.68 -12.26 -18.97
CA GLY A 90 8.06 -12.01 -20.27
C GLY A 90 6.58 -12.39 -20.36
N LEU A 91 5.87 -12.46 -19.22
CA LEU A 91 4.45 -12.82 -19.12
C LEU A 91 3.55 -11.63 -18.70
N LYS A 92 4.05 -10.40 -18.92
CA LYS A 92 3.35 -9.18 -18.50
C LYS A 92 1.96 -9.07 -19.14
N ASP A 93 1.88 -9.31 -20.45
CA ASP A 93 0.64 -9.06 -21.20
C ASP A 93 -0.47 -10.02 -20.76
N GLU A 94 -0.13 -11.29 -20.51
CA GLU A 94 -1.09 -12.30 -20.03
C GLU A 94 -1.60 -11.94 -18.62
N ILE A 95 -0.73 -11.49 -17.74
CA ILE A 95 -1.13 -11.08 -16.38
C ILE A 95 -1.94 -9.79 -16.40
N SER A 96 -1.60 -8.81 -17.25
CA SER A 96 -2.33 -7.56 -17.39
C SER A 96 -3.78 -7.76 -17.80
N LEU A 97 -4.06 -8.72 -18.71
CA LEU A 97 -5.43 -9.06 -19.10
C LEU A 97 -6.27 -9.54 -17.92
N ILE A 98 -5.72 -10.37 -17.04
CA ILE A 98 -6.43 -10.85 -15.86
C ILE A 98 -6.68 -9.72 -14.86
N THR A 99 -5.71 -8.82 -14.71
CA THR A 99 -5.85 -7.65 -13.84
C THR A 99 -6.97 -6.74 -14.34
N GLU A 100 -7.04 -6.53 -15.66
CA GLU A 100 -8.11 -5.75 -16.29
C GLU A 100 -9.49 -6.37 -16.10
N GLU A 101 -9.64 -7.70 -16.30
CA GLU A 101 -10.88 -8.43 -16.00
C GLU A 101 -11.33 -8.24 -14.54
N ALA A 102 -10.38 -8.27 -13.60
CA ALA A 102 -10.68 -8.06 -12.19
C ALA A 102 -11.11 -6.61 -11.90
N MET A 103 -10.45 -5.62 -12.51
CA MET A 103 -10.82 -4.20 -12.37
C MET A 103 -12.20 -3.89 -12.95
N GLN A 104 -12.63 -4.61 -13.99
CA GLN A 104 -13.96 -4.55 -14.56
C GLN A 104 -15.03 -5.29 -13.72
N GLY A 105 -14.61 -5.97 -12.64
CA GLY A 105 -15.51 -6.72 -11.75
C GLY A 105 -15.94 -8.09 -12.29
N HIS A 106 -15.30 -8.59 -13.33
CA HIS A 106 -15.58 -9.92 -13.90
C HIS A 106 -14.95 -11.06 -13.08
N LEU A 107 -13.93 -10.74 -12.28
CA LEU A 107 -13.25 -11.67 -11.38
C LEU A 107 -13.18 -11.06 -9.99
N ASP A 108 -13.36 -11.89 -8.97
CA ASP A 108 -13.00 -11.49 -7.62
C ASP A 108 -11.47 -11.54 -7.41
N PHE A 109 -11.02 -10.99 -6.28
CA PHE A 109 -9.58 -10.95 -5.96
C PHE A 109 -8.95 -12.35 -5.93
N THR A 110 -9.63 -13.30 -5.30
CA THR A 110 -9.14 -14.68 -5.13
C THR A 110 -9.00 -15.40 -6.47
N GLU A 111 -10.00 -15.25 -7.34
CA GLU A 111 -9.99 -15.82 -8.70
C GLU A 111 -8.88 -15.20 -9.56
N SER A 112 -8.78 -13.88 -9.53
CA SER A 112 -7.74 -13.14 -10.24
C SER A 112 -6.33 -13.54 -9.76
N PHE A 113 -6.12 -13.61 -8.45
CA PHE A 113 -4.82 -14.02 -7.89
C PHE A 113 -4.44 -15.45 -8.30
N LYS A 114 -5.37 -16.40 -8.21
CA LYS A 114 -5.14 -17.80 -8.64
C LYS A 114 -4.83 -17.91 -10.12
N LYS A 115 -5.55 -17.18 -10.97
CA LYS A 115 -5.29 -17.15 -12.42
C LYS A 115 -3.90 -16.62 -12.72
N ARG A 116 -3.52 -15.48 -12.13
CA ARG A 116 -2.18 -14.88 -12.29
C ARG A 116 -1.08 -15.83 -11.83
N LEU A 117 -1.26 -16.48 -10.68
CA LEU A 117 -0.30 -17.44 -10.17
C LEU A 117 -0.18 -18.68 -11.07
N SER A 118 -1.28 -19.15 -11.67
CA SER A 118 -1.25 -20.30 -12.59
C SER A 118 -0.43 -20.03 -13.86
N ILE A 119 -0.40 -18.79 -14.34
CA ILE A 119 0.43 -18.36 -15.47
C ILE A 119 1.92 -18.47 -15.12
N LEU A 120 2.28 -18.17 -13.87
CA LEU A 120 3.66 -18.27 -13.38
C LEU A 120 4.13 -19.71 -13.08
N LYS A 121 3.30 -20.72 -13.36
CA LYS A 121 3.67 -22.13 -13.16
C LYS A 121 4.93 -22.50 -13.97
N GLY A 122 5.86 -23.19 -13.32
CA GLY A 122 7.12 -23.65 -13.93
C GLY A 122 8.25 -22.61 -13.90
N ILE A 123 7.97 -21.37 -13.49
CA ILE A 123 9.00 -20.35 -13.34
C ILE A 123 9.89 -20.68 -12.14
N ASN A 124 11.20 -20.52 -12.31
CA ASN A 124 12.16 -20.70 -11.21
C ASN A 124 12.00 -19.59 -10.18
N ASN A 125 11.94 -19.95 -8.90
CA ASN A 125 11.71 -19.01 -7.80
C ASN A 125 12.84 -18.01 -7.59
N SER A 126 14.01 -18.20 -8.21
CA SER A 126 15.10 -17.21 -8.19
C SER A 126 14.69 -15.87 -8.79
N VAL A 127 13.62 -15.83 -9.61
CA VAL A 127 13.03 -14.59 -10.11
C VAL A 127 12.60 -13.65 -8.99
N PHE A 128 12.13 -14.16 -7.86
CA PHE A 128 11.72 -13.35 -6.72
C PHE A 128 12.87 -12.53 -6.14
N GLU A 129 14.06 -13.17 -5.99
CA GLU A 129 15.27 -12.45 -5.55
C GLU A 129 15.72 -11.41 -6.56
N SER A 130 15.66 -11.73 -7.87
CA SER A 130 15.97 -10.79 -8.95
C SER A 130 15.07 -9.57 -8.89
N VAL A 131 13.75 -9.78 -8.82
CA VAL A 131 12.76 -8.69 -8.75
C VAL A 131 12.93 -7.87 -7.46
N TYR A 132 13.09 -8.53 -6.30
CA TYR A 132 13.29 -7.82 -5.04
C TYR A 132 14.48 -6.87 -5.10
N LYS A 133 15.62 -7.37 -5.60
CA LYS A 133 16.86 -6.62 -5.67
C LYS A 133 16.84 -5.47 -6.69
N ASN A 134 16.16 -5.67 -7.84
CA ASN A 134 16.31 -4.78 -8.98
C ASN A 134 15.09 -3.88 -9.24
N LYS A 135 13.93 -4.19 -8.66
CA LYS A 135 12.66 -3.53 -8.97
C LYS A 135 11.91 -3.00 -7.74
N VAL A 136 12.15 -3.62 -6.56
CA VAL A 136 11.45 -3.18 -5.35
C VAL A 136 12.14 -1.96 -4.77
N GLU A 137 11.41 -0.85 -4.76
CA GLU A 137 11.83 0.40 -4.14
C GLU A 137 10.81 0.77 -3.05
N LEU A 138 11.31 1.25 -1.92
CA LEU A 138 10.44 1.73 -0.85
C LEU A 138 9.72 3.01 -1.28
N SER A 139 8.45 3.11 -0.91
CA SER A 139 7.71 4.36 -1.08
C SER A 139 8.35 5.46 -0.23
N PRO A 140 8.34 6.71 -0.72
CA PRO A 140 8.91 7.83 0.02
C PRO A 140 8.33 7.95 1.43
N GLY A 141 9.20 7.99 2.43
CA GLY A 141 8.81 8.08 3.85
C GLY A 141 8.55 6.76 4.56
N THR A 142 8.65 5.61 3.87
CA THR A 142 8.42 4.29 4.49
C THR A 142 9.39 4.02 5.64
N GLU A 143 10.68 4.25 5.47
CA GLU A 143 11.67 4.02 6.52
C GLU A 143 11.44 4.92 7.74
N GLU A 144 11.18 6.20 7.52
CA GLU A 144 10.89 7.17 8.58
C GLU A 144 9.62 6.82 9.33
N LEU A 145 8.58 6.35 8.61
CA LEU A 145 7.31 5.95 9.20
C LEU A 145 7.50 4.73 10.12
N ILE A 146 8.16 3.69 9.62
CA ILE A 146 8.42 2.47 10.41
C ILE A 146 9.32 2.80 11.61
N TYR A 147 10.37 3.60 11.41
CA TYR A 147 11.23 4.06 12.50
C TYR A 147 10.45 4.80 13.58
N TYR A 148 9.55 5.70 13.19
CA TYR A 148 8.69 6.44 14.12
C TYR A 148 7.84 5.49 14.97
N PHE A 149 7.15 4.53 14.36
CA PHE A 149 6.31 3.58 15.10
C PHE A 149 7.13 2.73 16.08
N LYS A 150 8.25 2.19 15.63
CA LYS A 150 9.16 1.40 16.49
C LYS A 150 9.72 2.20 17.65
N SER A 151 10.16 3.44 17.40
CA SER A 151 10.69 4.33 18.44
C SER A 151 9.64 4.72 19.50
N ASN A 152 8.36 4.67 19.14
CA ASN A 152 7.25 4.92 20.06
C ASN A 152 6.60 3.64 20.60
N GLN A 153 7.26 2.48 20.44
CA GLN A 153 6.79 1.17 20.92
C GLN A 153 5.39 0.78 20.36
N ILE A 154 5.09 1.25 19.17
CA ILE A 154 3.88 0.91 18.44
C ILE A 154 4.17 -0.34 17.61
N LYS A 155 3.39 -1.39 17.79
CA LYS A 155 3.53 -2.62 17.01
C LYS A 155 3.32 -2.38 15.53
N THR A 156 4.05 -3.09 14.69
CA THR A 156 3.99 -2.95 13.24
C THR A 156 3.66 -4.27 12.56
N ALA A 157 2.79 -4.21 11.56
CA ALA A 157 2.44 -5.36 10.73
C ALA A 157 2.32 -4.99 9.26
N VAL A 158 2.75 -5.88 8.37
CA VAL A 158 2.43 -5.83 6.94
C VAL A 158 1.45 -6.95 6.60
N VAL A 159 0.31 -6.60 5.99
CA VAL A 159 -0.74 -7.54 5.61
C VAL A 159 -1.12 -7.33 4.16
N SER A 160 -0.64 -8.21 3.28
CA SER A 160 -0.70 -8.02 1.84
C SER A 160 -1.45 -9.14 1.10
N GLY A 161 -2.13 -8.75 0.03
CA GLY A 161 -2.62 -9.68 -0.99
C GLY A 161 -1.54 -10.16 -1.97
N GLY A 162 -0.32 -9.64 -1.85
CA GLY A 162 0.84 -10.04 -2.66
C GLY A 162 1.51 -11.33 -2.17
N LEU A 163 2.72 -11.58 -2.68
CA LEU A 163 3.48 -12.79 -2.40
C LEU A 163 4.26 -12.69 -1.07
N LYS A 164 4.16 -13.72 -0.24
CA LYS A 164 4.79 -13.82 1.08
C LYS A 164 6.30 -13.59 1.04
N PHE A 165 6.98 -14.08 0.02
CA PHE A 165 8.42 -13.86 -0.17
C PHE A 165 8.80 -12.38 -0.03
N PHE A 166 8.10 -11.49 -0.74
CA PHE A 166 8.39 -10.05 -0.70
C PHE A 166 8.04 -9.42 0.65
N ALA A 167 6.92 -9.83 1.24
CA ALA A 167 6.50 -9.34 2.54
C ALA A 167 7.50 -9.72 3.65
N GLU A 168 8.05 -10.94 3.65
CA GLU A 168 9.07 -11.40 4.59
C GLU A 168 10.42 -10.68 4.37
N LYS A 169 10.79 -10.38 3.13
CA LYS A 169 11.98 -9.56 2.83
C LYS A 169 11.85 -8.16 3.38
N LEU A 170 10.72 -7.51 3.15
CA LEU A 170 10.43 -6.17 3.69
C LEU A 170 10.34 -6.18 5.21
N GLN A 171 9.69 -7.19 5.80
CA GLN A 171 9.66 -7.39 7.24
C GLN A 171 11.07 -7.39 7.83
N SER A 172 11.97 -8.17 7.23
CA SER A 172 13.37 -8.25 7.68
C SER A 172 14.13 -6.94 7.47
N GLN A 173 13.98 -6.30 6.32
CA GLN A 173 14.67 -5.06 5.96
C GLN A 173 14.27 -3.91 6.88
N LEU A 174 12.97 -3.74 7.14
CA LEU A 174 12.41 -2.63 7.90
C LEU A 174 12.29 -2.94 9.40
N GLY A 175 12.46 -4.21 9.79
CA GLY A 175 12.27 -4.68 11.15
C GLY A 175 10.80 -4.57 11.59
N ILE A 176 9.86 -4.86 10.69
CA ILE A 176 8.43 -4.98 11.00
C ILE A 176 8.21 -6.24 11.83
N GLU A 177 7.37 -6.16 12.87
CA GLU A 177 7.19 -7.28 13.82
C GLU A 177 6.39 -8.44 13.23
N ASN A 178 5.33 -8.14 12.47
CA ASN A 178 4.42 -9.16 11.96
C ASN A 178 4.23 -9.03 10.46
N CYS A 179 4.05 -10.20 9.80
CA CYS A 179 3.85 -10.27 8.36
C CYS A 179 2.79 -11.31 8.01
N ARG A 180 1.88 -10.96 7.10
CA ARG A 180 0.90 -11.87 6.52
C ARG A 180 0.71 -11.60 5.03
N ALA A 181 0.91 -12.62 4.19
CA ALA A 181 0.74 -12.52 2.74
C ALA A 181 0.51 -13.91 2.13
N ASN A 182 0.24 -13.98 0.82
CA ASN A 182 -0.03 -15.24 0.14
C ASN A 182 1.23 -16.09 0.00
N ASP A 183 1.18 -17.29 0.54
CA ASP A 183 2.24 -18.29 0.39
C ASP A 183 1.99 -19.13 -0.87
N VAL A 184 3.04 -19.39 -1.66
CA VAL A 184 2.95 -20.10 -2.93
C VAL A 184 3.78 -21.36 -2.89
N GLN A 185 3.24 -22.41 -3.49
CA GLN A 185 3.90 -23.70 -3.50
C GLN A 185 5.06 -23.72 -4.50
N ILE A 186 6.24 -24.07 -3.99
CA ILE A 186 7.47 -24.24 -4.77
C ILE A 186 7.92 -25.72 -4.63
N ILE A 187 8.20 -26.37 -5.76
CA ILE A 187 8.77 -27.73 -5.81
C ILE A 187 9.95 -27.70 -6.77
N ASN A 188 11.09 -28.21 -6.32
CA ASN A 188 12.33 -28.23 -7.10
C ASN A 188 12.66 -26.85 -7.71
N GLU A 189 12.63 -25.81 -6.85
CA GLU A 189 12.89 -24.41 -7.20
C GLU A 189 11.90 -23.80 -8.22
N SER A 190 10.82 -24.49 -8.57
CA SER A 190 9.84 -24.02 -9.54
C SER A 190 8.48 -23.80 -8.91
N LEU A 191 7.81 -22.73 -9.31
CA LEU A 191 6.43 -22.43 -8.93
C LEU A 191 5.49 -23.50 -9.48
N THR A 192 4.62 -24.04 -8.63
CA THR A 192 3.60 -25.00 -9.09
C THR A 192 2.35 -24.34 -9.66
N GLY A 193 2.18 -23.03 -9.42
CA GLY A 193 0.95 -22.31 -9.73
C GLY A 193 -0.12 -22.43 -8.63
N ASN A 194 0.20 -23.08 -7.50
CA ASN A 194 -0.73 -23.28 -6.38
C ASN A 194 -0.39 -22.41 -5.17
N ILE A 195 -1.43 -22.09 -4.40
CA ILE A 195 -1.33 -21.36 -3.13
C ILE A 195 -1.25 -22.38 -1.98
N ILE A 196 -0.52 -22.04 -0.94
CA ILE A 196 -0.51 -22.76 0.33
C ILE A 196 -1.48 -22.06 1.29
N GLY A 197 -2.53 -22.76 1.72
CA GLY A 197 -3.54 -22.20 2.63
C GLY A 197 -4.58 -21.31 1.93
N ASN A 198 -5.16 -20.38 2.69
CA ASN A 198 -6.17 -19.45 2.18
C ASN A 198 -5.53 -18.27 1.46
N VAL A 199 -6.24 -17.73 0.46
CA VAL A 199 -5.85 -16.45 -0.16
C VAL A 199 -6.08 -15.32 0.84
N ILE A 200 -5.09 -14.47 0.99
CA ILE A 200 -5.16 -13.28 1.83
C ILE A 200 -5.89 -12.17 1.06
N ASP A 201 -7.20 -12.26 1.05
CA ASP A 201 -8.11 -11.26 0.51
C ASP A 201 -8.51 -10.23 1.58
N ALA A 202 -9.44 -9.33 1.27
CA ALA A 202 -9.92 -8.32 2.20
C ALA A 202 -10.52 -8.93 3.49
N LYS A 203 -11.19 -10.09 3.40
CA LYS A 203 -11.78 -10.77 4.55
C LYS A 203 -10.73 -11.40 5.45
N GLU A 204 -9.75 -12.08 4.86
CA GLU A 204 -8.63 -12.66 5.62
C GLU A 204 -7.73 -11.57 6.21
N LYS A 205 -7.51 -10.43 5.51
CA LYS A 205 -6.84 -9.25 6.08
C LYS A 205 -7.58 -8.75 7.32
N ALA A 206 -8.89 -8.52 7.23
CA ALA A 206 -9.71 -8.03 8.35
C ALA A 206 -9.71 -9.00 9.54
N LYS A 207 -9.80 -10.30 9.28
CA LYS A 207 -9.74 -11.34 10.31
C LYS A 207 -8.39 -11.31 11.04
N TYR A 208 -7.28 -11.30 10.32
CA TYR A 208 -5.94 -11.28 10.90
C TYR A 208 -5.67 -10.01 11.74
N ILE A 209 -6.20 -8.87 11.32
CA ILE A 209 -6.07 -7.61 12.09
C ILE A 209 -6.88 -7.66 13.39
N GLY A 210 -7.97 -8.43 13.44
CA GLY A 210 -8.82 -8.61 14.62
C GLY A 210 -8.31 -9.64 15.63
N GLU A 211 -7.32 -10.45 15.28
CA GLU A 211 -6.65 -11.43 16.16
C GLU A 211 -5.54 -10.77 17.00
#